data_b32e649bd9a374ea06c95d1261aa9a26
#
_entry.id   b32e649bd9a374ea06c95d1261aa9a26
#
_cell.length_a   1.000
_cell.length_b   1.000
_cell.length_c   1.000
_cell.angle_alpha   90.00
_cell.angle_beta   90.00
_cell.angle_gamma   90.00
#
_symmetry.space_group_name_H-M   'P 1'
#
loop_
_entity.id
_entity.type
_entity.pdbx_description
1 polymer ?
#
loop_
_entity_poly.entity_id
_entity_poly.type
_entity_poly.pdbx_seq_one_letter_code
_entity_poly.pdbx_strand_id
1 'polypeptide(L)'
;MDDRAFWDELWQAHEAVSTVVARVWTDAIGMPDHWSSEQRAAHLEAETERIEAIIDSEVESRQRALIAEYRRDHGGEGPDYLTTVALLNQARANTHALVLDDELFSLVPDVRSEAE
;
A
#
# COMPACT_ATOMS: atom_id res chain seq x y z
N MET A 1 -13.62 -1.83 -24.86
CA MET A 1 -12.91 -1.88 -23.58
C MET A 1 -12.99 -0.52 -22.91
N ASP A 2 -13.46 -0.50 -21.68
CA ASP A 2 -13.65 0.75 -20.97
C ASP A 2 -12.39 1.12 -20.21
N ASP A 3 -11.58 2.00 -20.81
CA ASP A 3 -10.34 2.50 -20.18
C ASP A 3 -10.61 3.20 -18.86
N ARG A 4 -11.82 3.75 -18.73
CA ARG A 4 -12.22 4.46 -17.51
C ARG A 4 -12.30 3.53 -16.30
N ALA A 5 -12.84 2.32 -16.47
CA ALA A 5 -12.92 1.34 -15.40
C ALA A 5 -11.51 0.90 -14.93
N PHE A 6 -10.60 0.74 -15.89
CA PHE A 6 -9.21 0.41 -15.59
C PHE A 6 -8.53 1.51 -14.77
N TRP A 7 -8.70 2.78 -15.17
CA TRP A 7 -8.12 3.91 -14.46
C TRP A 7 -8.76 4.10 -13.08
N ASP A 8 -10.07 3.85 -12.96
CA ASP A 8 -10.75 3.93 -11.68
C ASP A 8 -10.24 2.86 -10.71
N GLU A 9 -9.99 1.64 -11.19
CA GLU A 9 -9.40 0.59 -10.36
C GLU A 9 -8.00 0.95 -9.91
N LEU A 10 -7.18 1.54 -10.80
CA LEU A 10 -5.85 2.02 -10.44
C LEU A 10 -5.92 3.13 -9.39
N TRP A 11 -6.85 4.05 -9.55
CA TRP A 11 -7.05 5.12 -8.58
C TRP A 11 -7.49 4.58 -7.23
N GLN A 12 -8.38 3.59 -7.20
CA GLN A 12 -8.80 2.95 -5.97
C GLN A 12 -7.66 2.18 -5.30
N ALA A 13 -6.83 1.52 -6.11
CA ALA A 13 -5.64 0.84 -5.61
C ALA A 13 -4.61 1.82 -5.05
N HIS A 14 -4.68 3.07 -5.47
CA HIS A 14 -3.80 4.14 -5.00
C HIS A 14 -4.50 5.13 -4.08
N GLU A 15 -5.60 4.70 -3.44
CA GLU A 15 -6.24 5.52 -2.41
C GLU A 15 -5.19 5.99 -1.42
N ALA A 16 -5.23 7.27 -1.06
CA ALA A 16 -4.22 7.85 -0.19
C ALA A 16 -4.08 7.05 1.10
N VAL A 17 -2.86 6.76 1.49
CA VAL A 17 -2.56 6.03 2.72
C VAL A 17 -3.23 6.71 3.91
N SER A 18 -3.20 8.04 3.97
CA SER A 18 -3.84 8.81 5.04
C SER A 18 -5.32 8.50 5.19
N THR A 19 -6.03 8.33 4.09
CA THR A 19 -7.47 8.02 4.10
C THR A 19 -7.72 6.63 4.67
N VAL A 20 -6.93 5.65 4.23
CA VAL A 20 -7.06 4.26 4.70
C VAL A 20 -6.69 4.17 6.19
N VAL A 21 -5.61 4.81 6.60
CA VAL A 21 -5.16 4.84 8.01
C VAL A 21 -6.25 5.43 8.90
N ALA A 22 -6.81 6.57 8.50
CA ALA A 22 -7.86 7.22 9.28
C ALA A 22 -9.09 6.32 9.42
N ARG A 23 -9.53 5.71 8.34
CA ARG A 23 -10.70 4.82 8.35
C ARG A 23 -10.48 3.59 9.23
N VAL A 24 -9.34 2.93 9.07
CA VAL A 24 -9.06 1.69 9.81
C VAL A 24 -8.89 1.97 11.30
N TRP A 25 -8.14 3.00 11.67
CA TRP A 25 -7.95 3.34 13.07
C TRP A 25 -9.23 3.83 13.75
N THR A 26 -10.08 4.56 13.02
CA THR A 26 -11.33 5.06 13.56
C THR A 26 -12.39 3.96 13.69
N ASP A 27 -12.54 3.14 12.64
CA ASP A 27 -13.68 2.23 12.54
C ASP A 27 -13.38 0.79 12.95
N ALA A 28 -12.12 0.34 12.80
CA ALA A 28 -11.79 -1.07 12.98
C ALA A 28 -10.89 -1.34 14.18
N ILE A 29 -9.88 -0.50 14.43
CA ILE A 29 -8.95 -0.70 15.55
C ILE A 29 -9.44 0.04 16.79
N GLY A 30 -9.80 1.30 16.61
CA GLY A 30 -10.20 2.18 17.72
C GLY A 30 -9.01 2.90 18.35
N MET A 31 -9.27 4.10 18.85
CA MET A 31 -8.31 4.91 19.57
C MET A 31 -8.82 5.16 20.98
N PRO A 32 -7.92 5.37 21.97
CA PRO A 32 -8.37 5.60 23.34
C PRO A 32 -9.39 6.74 23.48
N ASP A 33 -10.43 6.51 24.23
CA ASP A 33 -11.52 7.47 24.39
C ASP A 33 -11.07 8.79 25.02
N HIS A 34 -10.03 8.74 25.87
CA HIS A 34 -9.52 9.90 26.56
C HIS A 34 -8.65 10.81 25.68
N TRP A 35 -8.32 10.38 24.48
CA TRP A 35 -7.51 11.20 23.58
C TRP A 35 -8.34 12.39 23.05
N SER A 36 -7.69 13.56 23.01
CA SER A 36 -8.26 14.74 22.37
C SER A 36 -8.27 14.56 20.85
N SER A 37 -8.98 15.45 20.16
CA SER A 37 -8.96 15.48 18.69
C SER A 37 -7.56 15.68 18.14
N GLU A 38 -6.76 16.52 18.83
CA GLU A 38 -5.37 16.78 18.45
C GLU A 38 -4.49 15.54 18.60
N GLN A 39 -4.69 14.78 19.68
CA GLN A 39 -3.93 13.56 19.92
C GLN A 39 -4.28 12.50 18.86
N ARG A 40 -5.55 12.37 18.50
CA ARG A 40 -6.00 11.46 17.47
C ARG A 40 -5.42 11.83 16.10
N ALA A 41 -5.45 13.10 15.76
CA ALA A 41 -4.89 13.59 14.51
C ALA A 41 -3.38 13.34 14.44
N ALA A 42 -2.66 13.60 15.52
CA ALA A 42 -1.22 13.37 15.58
C ALA A 42 -0.87 11.89 15.41
N HIS A 43 -1.65 11.00 16.03
CA HIS A 43 -1.46 9.56 15.88
C HIS A 43 -1.67 9.11 14.43
N LEU A 44 -2.74 9.58 13.78
CA LEU A 44 -3.04 9.22 12.40
C LEU A 44 -1.96 9.73 11.45
N GLU A 45 -1.44 10.93 11.68
CA GLU A 45 -0.36 11.49 10.88
C GLU A 45 0.92 10.67 11.03
N ALA A 46 1.29 10.31 12.26
CA ALA A 46 2.48 9.50 12.52
C ALA A 46 2.37 8.12 11.88
N GLU A 47 1.21 7.48 11.95
CA GLU A 47 0.99 6.18 11.33
C GLU A 47 1.06 6.28 9.81
N THR A 48 0.50 7.33 9.25
CA THR A 48 0.55 7.58 7.80
C THR A 48 2.00 7.71 7.33
N GLU A 49 2.79 8.53 8.01
CA GLU A 49 4.20 8.75 7.67
C GLU A 49 5.00 7.45 7.77
N ARG A 50 4.77 6.68 8.82
CA ARG A 50 5.45 5.40 9.03
C ARG A 50 5.16 4.43 7.88
N ILE A 51 3.89 4.28 7.54
CA ILE A 51 3.45 3.35 6.48
C ILE A 51 3.95 3.81 5.11
N GLU A 52 3.85 5.10 4.81
CA GLU A 52 4.35 5.65 3.54
C GLU A 52 5.85 5.42 3.37
N ALA A 53 6.63 5.59 4.44
CA ALA A 53 8.07 5.34 4.40
C ALA A 53 8.39 3.88 4.11
N ILE A 54 7.64 2.96 4.70
CA ILE A 54 7.81 1.52 4.45
C ILE A 54 7.45 1.20 3.00
N ILE A 55 6.34 1.74 2.51
CA ILE A 55 5.91 1.53 1.12
C ILE A 55 6.99 2.01 0.15
N ASP A 56 7.50 3.22 0.33
CA ASP A 56 8.52 3.79 -0.56
C ASP A 56 9.78 2.93 -0.60
N SER A 57 10.25 2.47 0.55
CA SER A 57 11.43 1.61 0.65
C SER A 57 11.20 0.27 -0.06
N GLU A 58 10.06 -0.37 0.20
CA GLU A 58 9.73 -1.66 -0.38
C GLU A 58 9.48 -1.57 -1.89
N VAL A 59 8.84 -0.50 -2.35
CA VAL A 59 8.60 -0.26 -3.78
C VAL A 59 9.93 -0.20 -4.52
N GLU A 60 10.88 0.57 -4.01
CA GLU A 60 12.19 0.71 -4.66
C GLU A 60 12.89 -0.63 -4.80
N SER A 61 12.89 -1.43 -3.73
CA SER A 61 13.51 -2.75 -3.73
C SER A 61 12.85 -3.69 -4.74
N ARG A 62 11.51 -3.71 -4.77
CA ARG A 62 10.76 -4.59 -5.66
C ARG A 62 10.86 -4.17 -7.12
N GLN A 63 10.93 -2.87 -7.39
CA GLN A 63 11.12 -2.37 -8.75
C GLN A 63 12.46 -2.83 -9.31
N ARG A 64 13.52 -2.76 -8.51
CA ARG A 64 14.84 -3.23 -8.93
C ARG A 64 14.84 -4.74 -9.20
N ALA A 65 14.16 -5.50 -8.36
CA ALA A 65 14.07 -6.95 -8.53
C ALA A 65 13.32 -7.32 -9.81
N LEU A 66 12.23 -6.64 -10.12
CA LEU A 66 11.45 -6.90 -11.33
C LEU A 66 12.23 -6.58 -12.60
N ILE A 67 12.97 -5.48 -12.61
CA ILE A 67 13.81 -5.12 -13.77
C ILE A 67 14.94 -6.15 -13.95
N ALA A 68 15.56 -6.57 -12.86
CA ALA A 68 16.62 -7.58 -12.91
C ALA A 68 16.08 -8.93 -13.43
N GLU A 69 14.90 -9.32 -12.99
CA GLU A 69 14.25 -10.54 -13.46
C GLU A 69 13.93 -10.46 -14.96
N TYR A 70 13.39 -9.32 -15.41
CA TYR A 70 13.11 -9.10 -16.82
C TYR A 70 14.40 -9.28 -17.65
N ARG A 71 15.50 -8.68 -17.23
CA ARG A 71 16.77 -8.78 -17.96
C ARG A 71 17.29 -10.21 -18.02
N ARG A 72 17.15 -10.96 -16.95
CA ARG A 72 17.55 -12.39 -16.95
C ARG A 72 16.74 -13.18 -17.96
N ASP A 73 15.45 -12.91 -18.05
CA ASP A 73 14.54 -13.64 -18.94
C ASP A 73 14.70 -13.22 -20.41
N HIS A 74 15.32 -12.08 -20.67
CA HIS A 74 15.45 -11.50 -22.01
C HIS A 74 16.92 -11.35 -22.45
N GLY A 75 17.78 -12.21 -21.96
CA GLY A 75 19.18 -12.26 -22.41
C GLY A 75 20.03 -11.04 -22.04
N GLY A 76 19.68 -10.36 -20.96
CA GLY A 76 20.38 -9.17 -20.50
C GLY A 76 19.83 -7.87 -21.05
N GLU A 77 18.85 -7.95 -21.95
CA GLU A 77 18.22 -6.76 -22.53
C GLU A 77 17.17 -6.19 -21.58
N GLY A 78 17.23 -4.88 -21.35
CA GLY A 78 16.28 -4.19 -20.49
C GLY A 78 14.93 -4.01 -21.14
N PRO A 79 13.87 -3.75 -20.35
CA PRO A 79 12.53 -3.54 -20.89
C PRO A 79 12.43 -2.21 -21.63
N ASP A 80 11.52 -2.12 -22.61
CA ASP A 80 11.21 -0.86 -23.26
C ASP A 80 10.46 0.06 -22.29
N TYR A 81 10.16 1.28 -22.74
CA TYR A 81 9.53 2.29 -21.88
C TYR A 81 8.17 1.84 -21.36
N LEU A 82 7.30 1.33 -22.24
CA LEU A 82 5.95 0.92 -21.83
C LEU A 82 5.99 -0.26 -20.86
N THR A 83 6.86 -1.23 -21.13
CA THR A 83 7.05 -2.38 -20.23
C THR A 83 7.60 -1.93 -18.89
N THR A 84 8.56 -1.01 -18.90
CA THR A 84 9.12 -0.44 -17.66
C THR A 84 8.02 0.19 -16.82
N VAL A 85 7.20 1.06 -17.43
CA VAL A 85 6.10 1.72 -16.72
C VAL A 85 5.14 0.68 -16.13
N ALA A 86 4.79 -0.35 -16.89
CA ALA A 86 3.89 -1.41 -16.41
C ALA A 86 4.48 -2.16 -15.21
N LEU A 87 5.77 -2.51 -15.27
CA LEU A 87 6.46 -3.21 -14.17
C LEU A 87 6.55 -2.35 -12.92
N LEU A 88 6.86 -1.07 -13.08
CA LEU A 88 6.96 -0.16 -11.95
C LEU A 88 5.60 0.07 -11.29
N ASN A 89 4.54 0.22 -12.08
CA ASN A 89 3.19 0.37 -11.55
C ASN A 89 2.70 -0.90 -10.86
N GLN A 90 3.02 -2.07 -11.41
CA GLN A 90 2.69 -3.35 -10.79
C GLN A 90 3.38 -3.49 -9.43
N ALA A 91 4.66 -3.15 -9.37
CA ALA A 91 5.42 -3.21 -8.12
C ALA A 91 4.80 -2.29 -7.06
N ARG A 92 4.43 -1.08 -7.45
CA ARG A 92 3.82 -0.11 -6.54
C ARG A 92 2.48 -0.59 -6.02
N ALA A 93 1.60 -1.06 -6.89
CA ALA A 93 0.27 -1.54 -6.49
C ALA A 93 0.36 -2.75 -5.55
N ASN A 94 1.22 -3.72 -5.88
CA ASN A 94 1.40 -4.91 -5.06
C ASN A 94 2.00 -4.57 -3.71
N THR A 95 3.01 -3.71 -3.68
CA THR A 95 3.67 -3.30 -2.44
C THR A 95 2.72 -2.55 -1.54
N HIS A 96 1.95 -1.62 -2.10
CA HIS A 96 0.97 -0.84 -1.36
C HIS A 96 0.00 -1.78 -0.62
N ALA A 97 -0.56 -2.75 -1.33
CA ALA A 97 -1.49 -3.71 -0.75
C ALA A 97 -0.85 -4.57 0.34
N LEU A 98 0.37 -5.07 0.09
CA LEU A 98 1.07 -5.93 1.04
C LEU A 98 1.47 -5.18 2.31
N VAL A 99 1.97 -3.97 2.17
CA VAL A 99 2.39 -3.17 3.34
C VAL A 99 1.19 -2.80 4.19
N LEU A 100 0.08 -2.39 3.57
CA LEU A 100 -1.14 -2.09 4.31
C LEU A 100 -1.65 -3.31 5.06
N ASP A 101 -1.60 -4.48 4.43
CA ASP A 101 -2.02 -5.72 5.07
C ASP A 101 -1.14 -6.03 6.28
N ASP A 102 0.18 -5.97 6.13
CA ASP A 102 1.13 -6.31 7.19
C ASP A 102 1.16 -5.29 8.33
N GLU A 103 1.12 -4.00 7.99
CA GLU A 103 1.39 -2.93 8.96
C GLU A 103 0.13 -2.30 9.55
N LEU A 104 -1.00 -2.45 8.90
CA LEU A 104 -2.24 -1.82 9.33
C LEU A 104 -3.35 -2.84 9.59
N PHE A 105 -3.70 -3.63 8.59
CA PHE A 105 -4.81 -4.57 8.73
C PHE A 105 -4.52 -5.69 9.72
N SER A 106 -3.25 -6.02 9.93
CA SER A 106 -2.86 -7.00 10.95
C SER A 106 -3.20 -6.54 12.37
N LEU A 107 -3.37 -5.23 12.58
CA LEU A 107 -3.73 -4.65 13.87
C LEU A 107 -5.24 -4.72 14.14
N VAL A 108 -6.04 -4.99 13.11
CA VAL A 108 -7.49 -5.10 13.26
C VAL A 108 -7.79 -6.41 13.98
N PRO A 109 -8.62 -6.39 15.04
CA PRO A 109 -8.98 -7.61 15.75
C PRO A 109 -9.56 -8.66 14.81
N ASP A 110 -9.08 -9.90 14.91
CA ASP A 110 -9.55 -10.99 14.06
C ASP A 110 -10.86 -11.53 14.58
N VAL A 111 -11.94 -11.14 13.96
CA VAL A 111 -13.29 -11.57 14.31
C VAL A 111 -13.46 -13.09 14.16
N ARG A 112 -12.69 -13.71 13.25
CA ARG A 112 -12.76 -15.17 13.05
C ARG A 112 -12.22 -15.94 14.23
N SER A 113 -11.16 -15.43 14.86
CA SER A 113 -10.58 -16.05 16.06
C SER A 113 -11.59 -16.08 17.20
N GLU A 114 -12.42 -15.06 17.31
CA GLU A 114 -13.43 -14.97 18.35
C GLU A 114 -14.63 -15.91 18.08
N ALA A 115 -14.87 -16.21 16.82
CA ALA A 115 -15.98 -17.08 16.43
C ALA A 115 -15.67 -18.57 16.61
N GLU A 116 -14.42 -18.90 16.78
CA GLU A 116 -13.98 -20.26 17.03
C GLU A 116 -13.88 -20.51 18.55
#